data_e5b11de3d16b641840f57ede70881008
#
_entry.id   e5b11de3d16b641840f57ede70881008
#
_cell.length_a   1.000
_cell.length_b   1.000
_cell.length_c   1.000
_cell.angle_alpha   90.00
_cell.angle_beta   90.00
_cell.angle_gamma   90.00
#
_symmetry.space_group_name_H-M   'P 1'
#
loop_
_entity.id
_entity.type
_entity.pdbx_description
1 polymer ?
#
loop_
_entity_poly.entity_id
_entity_poly.type
_entity_poly.pdbx_seq_one_letter_code
_entity_poly.pdbx_strand_id
1 'polypeptide(L)' 'MGTLAAIGAGLAVFVGIGAGLGMGLATGKATEAIARQSEAKNDIRSTLLIGLVLAESTAIYGFVIAIMLIVMK' A
#
# COMPACT_ATOMS: atom_id res chain seq x y z
N MET A 1 -6.29 -26.00 -7.94
CA MET A 1 -6.70 -24.61 -8.19
C MET A 1 -6.88 -24.39 -9.68
N GLY A 2 -7.98 -23.80 -10.10
CA GLY A 2 -8.23 -23.55 -11.52
C GLY A 2 -7.42 -22.38 -12.05
N THR A 3 -7.28 -22.33 -13.38
CA THR A 3 -6.54 -21.24 -14.04
C THR A 3 -7.15 -19.87 -13.72
N LEU A 4 -8.49 -19.77 -13.72
CA LEU A 4 -9.14 -18.50 -13.43
C LEU A 4 -8.89 -18.05 -12.00
N ALA A 5 -8.88 -18.98 -11.03
CA ALA A 5 -8.59 -18.65 -9.64
C ALA A 5 -7.14 -18.18 -9.49
N ALA A 6 -6.22 -18.80 -10.22
CA ALA A 6 -4.81 -18.39 -10.18
C ALA A 6 -4.62 -16.99 -10.73
N ILE A 7 -5.29 -16.66 -11.85
CA ILE A 7 -5.24 -15.33 -12.44
C ILE A 7 -5.86 -14.32 -11.48
N GLY A 8 -7.00 -14.66 -10.88
CA GLY A 8 -7.67 -13.79 -9.92
C GLY A 8 -6.81 -13.50 -8.70
N ALA A 9 -6.12 -14.52 -8.19
CA ALA A 9 -5.21 -14.34 -7.05
C ALA A 9 -4.06 -13.40 -7.41
N GLY A 10 -3.50 -13.55 -8.61
CA GLY A 10 -2.44 -12.67 -9.09
C GLY A 10 -2.90 -11.23 -9.20
N LEU A 11 -4.10 -11.01 -9.74
CA LEU A 11 -4.68 -9.68 -9.86
C LEU A 11 -4.98 -9.07 -8.49
N ALA A 12 -5.45 -9.89 -7.54
CA ALA A 12 -5.74 -9.39 -6.20
C ALA A 12 -4.47 -8.90 -5.50
N VAL A 13 -3.37 -9.64 -5.63
CA VAL A 13 -2.09 -9.23 -5.03
C VAL A 13 -1.53 -7.99 -5.74
N PHE A 14 -1.88 -7.80 -7.01
CA PHE A 14 -1.39 -6.68 -7.82
C PHE A 14 -1.76 -5.33 -7.21
N VAL A 15 -2.77 -5.27 -6.36
CA VAL A 15 -3.16 -4.03 -5.68
C VAL A 15 -1.99 -3.45 -4.87
N GLY A 16 -1.05 -4.29 -4.44
CA GLY A 16 0.13 -3.83 -3.71
C GLY A 16 1.01 -2.89 -4.51
N ILE A 17 0.96 -2.95 -5.85
CA ILE A 17 1.72 -2.01 -6.69
C ILE A 17 1.22 -0.59 -6.48
N GLY A 18 -0.11 -0.40 -6.45
CA GLY A 18 -0.68 0.92 -6.22
C GLY A 18 -0.30 1.48 -4.86
N ALA A 19 -0.46 0.67 -3.81
CA ALA A 19 -0.07 1.08 -2.46
C ALA A 19 1.42 1.39 -2.38
N GLY A 20 2.27 0.53 -2.97
CA GLY A 20 3.72 0.72 -2.95
C GLY A 20 4.14 2.00 -3.67
N LEU A 21 3.60 2.26 -4.86
CA LEU A 21 3.89 3.48 -5.59
C LEU A 21 3.42 4.71 -4.83
N GLY A 22 2.18 4.66 -4.31
CA GLY A 22 1.62 5.78 -3.55
C GLY A 22 2.43 6.08 -2.30
N MET A 23 2.79 5.05 -1.55
CA MET A 23 3.60 5.20 -0.35
C MET A 23 4.99 5.75 -0.67
N GLY A 24 5.60 5.26 -1.76
CA GLY A 24 6.90 5.75 -2.20
C GLY A 24 6.86 7.22 -2.56
N LEU A 25 5.87 7.63 -3.36
CA LEU A 25 5.71 9.01 -3.75
C LEU A 25 5.42 9.91 -2.55
N ALA A 26 4.54 9.46 -1.65
CA ALA A 26 4.19 10.22 -0.46
C ALA A 26 5.42 10.41 0.45
N THR A 27 6.22 9.37 0.62
CA THR A 27 7.43 9.44 1.43
C THR A 27 8.43 10.41 0.83
N GLY A 28 8.60 10.37 -0.50
CA GLY A 28 9.49 11.31 -1.19
C GLY A 28 9.04 12.74 -1.01
N LYS A 29 7.74 13.01 -1.16
CA LYS A 29 7.19 14.36 -0.97
C LYS A 29 7.32 14.82 0.48
N ALA A 30 7.07 13.95 1.44
CA ALA A 30 7.21 14.28 2.85
C ALA A 30 8.67 14.61 3.19
N THR A 31 9.62 13.86 2.64
CA THR A 31 11.04 14.10 2.86
C THR A 31 11.45 15.47 2.32
N GLU A 32 10.98 15.82 1.13
CA GLU A 32 11.22 17.16 0.58
C GLU A 32 10.63 18.25 1.45
N ALA A 33 9.40 18.04 1.93
CA ALA A 33 8.72 19.04 2.76
C ALA A 33 9.46 19.25 4.08
N ILE A 34 9.97 18.17 4.68
CA ILE A 34 10.76 18.28 5.92
C ILE A 34 12.05 19.05 5.65
N ALA A 35 12.68 18.83 4.50
CA ALA A 35 13.90 19.53 4.13
C ALA A 35 13.66 21.03 4.00
N ARG A 36 12.47 21.43 3.52
CA ARG A 36 12.12 22.83 3.35
C ARG A 36 11.63 23.49 4.64
N GLN A 37 10.92 22.73 5.46
CA GLN A 37 10.27 23.22 6.69
C GLN A 37 10.52 22.26 7.82
N SER A 38 11.74 22.24 8.32
CA SER A 38 12.10 21.33 9.40
C SER A 38 11.30 21.55 10.68
N GLU A 39 10.71 22.74 10.86
CA GLU A 39 9.85 23.04 12.00
C GLU A 39 8.57 22.21 11.98
N ALA A 40 8.10 21.82 10.80
CA ALA A 40 6.90 21.01 10.63
C ALA A 40 7.18 19.51 10.58
N LYS A 41 8.41 19.10 10.89
CA LYS A 41 8.84 17.70 10.77
C LYS A 41 7.92 16.71 11.46
N ASN A 42 7.52 17.00 12.70
CA ASN A 42 6.68 16.07 13.46
C ASN A 42 5.28 15.94 12.87
N ASP A 43 4.70 17.07 12.44
CA ASP A 43 3.37 17.07 11.83
C ASP A 43 3.37 16.33 10.51
N ILE A 44 4.39 16.55 9.68
CA ILE A 44 4.53 15.88 8.39
C ILE A 44 4.69 14.38 8.59
N ARG A 45 5.54 13.98 9.53
CA ARG A 45 5.77 12.57 9.83
C ARG A 45 4.49 11.89 10.31
N SER A 46 3.74 12.53 11.22
CA SER A 46 2.51 11.94 11.75
C SER A 46 1.46 11.75 10.66
N THR A 47 1.28 12.77 9.82
CA THR A 47 0.33 12.69 8.72
C THR A 47 0.74 11.60 7.73
N LEU A 48 2.02 11.52 7.41
CA LEU A 48 2.54 10.51 6.51
C LEU A 48 2.28 9.10 7.04
N LEU A 49 2.58 8.85 8.32
CA LEU A 49 2.39 7.53 8.92
C LEU A 49 0.93 7.08 8.86
N ILE A 50 0.00 7.99 9.15
CA ILE A 50 -1.43 7.66 9.06
C ILE A 50 -1.80 7.28 7.64
N GLY A 51 -1.36 8.06 6.66
CA GLY A 51 -1.63 7.78 5.25
C GLY A 51 -1.01 6.47 4.78
N LEU A 52 0.22 6.18 5.19
CA LEU A 52 0.90 4.95 4.80
C LEU A 52 0.21 3.72 5.37
N VAL A 53 -0.23 3.79 6.63
CA VAL A 53 -0.95 2.67 7.26
C VAL A 53 -2.26 2.39 6.54
N LEU A 54 -3.01 3.44 6.19
CA LEU A 54 -4.27 3.28 5.47
C LEU A 54 -4.04 2.73 4.06
N ALA A 55 -3.01 3.19 3.38
CA ALA A 55 -2.67 2.69 2.05
C ALA A 55 -2.27 1.22 2.10
N GLU A 56 -1.49 0.82 3.09
CA GLU A 56 -1.06 -0.56 3.24
C GLU A 56 -2.24 -1.50 3.52
N SER A 57 -3.27 -0.99 4.20
CA SER A 57 -4.47 -1.78 4.47
C SER A 57 -5.11 -2.30 3.20
N THR A 58 -5.11 -1.51 2.12
CA THR A 58 -5.68 -1.94 0.84
C THR A 58 -4.87 -3.08 0.22
N ALA A 59 -3.55 -3.05 0.36
CA ALA A 59 -2.69 -4.14 -0.12
C ALA A 59 -2.94 -5.42 0.68
N ILE A 60 -3.18 -5.29 1.98
CA ILE A 60 -3.49 -6.43 2.84
C ILE A 60 -4.82 -7.06 2.43
N TYR A 61 -5.83 -6.25 2.10
CA TYR A 61 -7.11 -6.77 1.62
C TYR A 61 -6.92 -7.59 0.34
N GLY A 62 -6.12 -7.11 -0.60
CA GLY A 62 -5.83 -7.86 -1.81
C GLY A 62 -5.12 -9.17 -1.52
N PHE A 63 -4.20 -9.16 -0.58
CA PHE A 63 -3.49 -10.36 -0.15
C PHE A 63 -4.44 -11.40 0.45
N VAL A 64 -5.37 -10.96 1.29
CA VAL A 64 -6.37 -11.85 1.89
C VAL A 64 -7.26 -12.47 0.82
N ILE A 65 -7.71 -11.67 -0.14
CA ILE A 65 -8.54 -12.17 -1.24
C ILE A 65 -7.76 -13.19 -2.06
N ALA A 66 -6.49 -12.95 -2.32
CA ALA A 66 -5.65 -13.89 -3.06
C ALA A 66 -5.56 -15.23 -2.33
N ILE A 67 -5.35 -15.21 -1.02
CA ILE A 67 -5.30 -16.42 -0.21
C ILE A 67 -6.63 -17.16 -0.27
N MET A 68 -7.75 -16.44 -0.16
CA MET A 68 -9.07 -17.05 -0.23
C MET A 68 -9.30 -17.74 -1.58
N LEU A 69 -8.90 -17.14 -2.66
CA LEU A 69 -9.04 -17.74 -3.98
C LEU A 69 -8.21 -19.00 -4.12
N ILE A 70 -7.02 -19.03 -3.53
CA ILE A 70 -6.16 -20.21 -3.57
C ILE A 70 -6.72 -21.34 -2.72
N VAL A 71 -7.23 -21.02 -1.55
CA VAL A 71 -7.66 -22.04 -0.57
C VAL A 71 -9.07 -22.53 -0.86
N MET A 72 -9.98 -21.65 -1.24
CA MET A 72 -11.39 -21.98 -1.39
C MET A 72 -11.78 -22.54 -2.75
N LYS A 73 -10.94 -22.47 -3.72
CA LYS A 73 -11.20 -22.96 -5.09
C LYS A 73 -12.67 -23.24 -5.37
#